data_376c95dac91a8e33f9320035cc25ea14
#
_entry.id   376c95dac91a8e33f9320035cc25ea14
#
_cell.length_a   1.000
_cell.length_b   1.000
_cell.length_c   1.000
_cell.angle_alpha   90.00
_cell.angle_beta   90.00
_cell.angle_gamma   90.00
#
_symmetry.space_group_name_H-M   'P 1'
#
loop_
_entity.id
_entity.type
_entity.pdbx_description
1 polymer ?
#
loop_
_entity_poly.entity_id
_entity_poly.type
_entity_poly.pdbx_seq_one_letter_code
_entity_poly.pdbx_strand_id
1 'polypeptide(L)'
;KLKNNAMIVAPPGSGKTHYILNDLCKDKKALYLCDNSNLTSQTLKEHRTHRLDEAVRGVSFGDDGVTVMTYMKFAVSLFNREIDIDEFEVVICDEVHNLIDYQGMDDNKYLFLAINELFREHETKIYYFTATPFNVDKFFEKHPNVGLKIEPLDFTNNKEIMQYVALSVVDFTSYKQVPTILNRNRLAIDKYGYKTLVYTRNISTMIEIERDLSCNDYTTICIWSEHNEEYPMSEEQLRVKNHLLSTGELLAPYDVLIINRATETGVNITDERMMYCVINTTNVTEQIQARGRIRHDIIELRLKKKHTNVYNNIKLGVQWLDTYLTKVDKDALVEELNMFDNFNRPMKWNAIKNLLIKQGYRIYDKSVRIEGKKTRVTMILEP
;
A
#
# COMPACT_ATOMS: atom_id res chain seq x y z
N LYS A 1 -26.20 15.55 10.47
CA LYS A 1 -25.07 16.00 11.31
C LYS A 1 -24.28 14.77 11.72
N LEU A 2 -22.96 14.78 11.50
CA LEU A 2 -22.07 13.74 12.03
C LEU A 2 -22.09 13.76 13.55
N LYS A 3 -22.06 12.57 14.17
CA LYS A 3 -21.86 12.43 15.61
C LYS A 3 -20.43 12.88 15.96
N ASN A 4 -20.18 13.28 17.20
CA ASN A 4 -18.81 13.44 17.69
C ASN A 4 -18.08 12.10 17.58
N ASN A 5 -16.79 12.11 17.23
CA ASN A 5 -15.96 10.93 17.06
C ASN A 5 -16.53 9.94 16.02
N ALA A 6 -16.64 10.38 14.78
CA ALA A 6 -17.10 9.54 13.67
C ALA A 6 -15.92 9.11 12.77
N MET A 7 -15.89 7.83 12.38
CA MET A 7 -15.01 7.33 11.34
C MET A 7 -15.76 7.29 10.02
N ILE A 8 -15.25 7.98 9.02
CA ILE A 8 -15.83 8.09 7.69
C ILE A 8 -15.00 7.25 6.72
N VAL A 9 -15.62 6.20 6.19
CA VAL A 9 -15.01 5.34 5.16
C VAL A 9 -15.60 5.73 3.82
N ALA A 10 -14.77 6.30 2.95
CA ALA A 10 -15.20 6.73 1.63
C ALA A 10 -14.09 6.49 0.58
N PRO A 11 -14.44 6.13 -0.67
CA PRO A 11 -13.47 5.79 -1.69
C PRO A 11 -12.52 6.95 -2.02
N PRO A 12 -11.33 6.66 -2.58
CA PRO A 12 -10.45 7.70 -3.11
C PRO A 12 -11.17 8.52 -4.19
N GLY A 13 -10.95 9.85 -4.19
CA GLY A 13 -11.59 10.73 -5.17
C GLY A 13 -13.05 11.11 -4.87
N SER A 14 -13.62 10.67 -3.75
CA SER A 14 -15.00 10.97 -3.34
C SER A 14 -15.23 12.40 -2.85
N GLY A 15 -14.21 13.28 -2.89
CA GLY A 15 -14.33 14.66 -2.42
C GLY A 15 -14.13 14.85 -0.90
N LYS A 16 -13.54 13.85 -0.20
CA LYS A 16 -13.28 13.93 1.26
C LYS A 16 -12.60 15.24 1.66
N THR A 17 -11.47 15.55 1.05
CA THR A 17 -10.70 16.77 1.38
C THR A 17 -11.52 18.03 1.16
N HIS A 18 -12.26 18.12 0.06
CA HIS A 18 -13.14 19.26 -0.20
C HIS A 18 -14.20 19.43 0.91
N TYR A 19 -14.88 18.33 1.28
CA TYR A 19 -15.88 18.35 2.36
C TYR A 19 -15.27 18.72 3.71
N ILE A 20 -14.10 18.17 4.03
CA ILE A 20 -13.40 18.48 5.28
C ILE A 20 -13.15 19.98 5.39
N LEU A 21 -12.57 20.55 4.37
CA LEU A 21 -12.07 21.91 4.41
C LEU A 21 -13.20 22.94 4.26
N ASN A 22 -14.16 22.70 3.39
CA ASN A 22 -15.23 23.68 3.11
C ASN A 22 -16.46 23.56 4.01
N ASP A 23 -16.62 22.42 4.70
CA ASP A 23 -17.79 22.18 5.55
C ASP A 23 -17.41 21.91 7.02
N LEU A 24 -16.48 20.99 7.29
CA LEU A 24 -16.14 20.60 8.65
C LEU A 24 -15.24 21.62 9.36
N CYS A 25 -14.22 22.13 8.67
CA CYS A 25 -13.26 23.10 9.24
C CYS A 25 -13.69 24.55 9.06
N LYS A 26 -14.71 24.81 8.25
CA LYS A 26 -15.15 26.18 7.94
C LYS A 26 -15.51 26.98 9.19
N ASP A 27 -14.92 28.15 9.31
CA ASP A 27 -15.14 29.12 10.41
C ASP A 27 -14.84 28.55 11.82
N LYS A 28 -13.89 27.56 11.90
CA LYS A 28 -13.51 26.91 13.17
C LYS A 28 -12.01 26.92 13.39
N LYS A 29 -11.58 26.91 14.65
CA LYS A 29 -10.22 26.57 15.01
C LYS A 29 -10.05 25.06 14.84
N ALA A 30 -9.44 24.65 13.72
CA ALA A 30 -9.35 23.25 13.32
C ALA A 30 -7.91 22.74 13.30
N LEU A 31 -7.72 21.46 13.69
CA LEU A 31 -6.47 20.72 13.51
C LEU A 31 -6.69 19.67 12.43
N TYR A 32 -5.95 19.78 11.31
CA TYR A 32 -5.96 18.81 10.22
C TYR A 32 -4.67 17.98 10.26
N LEU A 33 -4.81 16.71 10.57
CA LEU A 33 -3.71 15.75 10.63
C LEU A 33 -3.68 14.92 9.36
N CYS A 34 -2.50 14.84 8.73
CA CYS A 34 -2.30 14.10 7.50
C CYS A 34 -1.00 13.29 7.52
N ASP A 35 -0.80 12.50 6.49
CA ASP A 35 0.27 11.52 6.37
C ASP A 35 1.65 12.17 6.23
N ASN A 36 1.79 13.14 5.31
CA ASN A 36 3.10 13.70 4.96
C ASN A 36 3.05 15.17 4.53
N SER A 37 4.24 15.77 4.42
CA SER A 37 4.42 17.17 4.07
C SER A 37 3.93 17.55 2.67
N ASN A 38 3.94 16.61 1.69
CA ASN A 38 3.40 16.87 0.36
C ASN A 38 1.87 17.06 0.40
N LEU A 39 1.18 16.22 1.18
CA LEU A 39 -0.25 16.34 1.38
C LEU A 39 -0.58 17.62 2.17
N THR A 40 0.23 17.95 3.17
CA THR A 40 0.14 19.23 3.89
C THR A 40 0.19 20.41 2.91
N SER A 41 1.20 20.44 2.04
CA SER A 41 1.38 21.51 1.04
C SER A 41 0.24 21.56 0.02
N GLN A 42 -0.29 20.41 -0.41
CA GLN A 42 -1.43 20.34 -1.34
C GLN A 42 -2.72 20.82 -0.71
N THR A 43 -3.03 20.36 0.51
CA THR A 43 -4.19 20.79 1.29
C THR A 43 -4.22 22.30 1.46
N LEU A 44 -3.05 22.89 1.76
CA LEU A 44 -2.91 24.33 1.93
C LEU A 44 -3.07 25.11 0.63
N LYS A 45 -2.56 24.60 -0.51
CA LYS A 45 -2.77 25.22 -1.82
C LYS A 45 -4.25 25.24 -2.20
N GLU A 46 -4.99 24.18 -1.91
CA GLU A 46 -6.43 24.10 -2.12
C GLU A 46 -7.18 25.12 -1.26
N HIS A 47 -6.62 25.49 -0.10
CA HIS A 47 -7.18 26.46 0.87
C HIS A 47 -6.66 27.90 0.76
N ARG A 48 -5.90 28.28 -0.26
CA ARG A 48 -5.34 29.64 -0.45
C ARG A 48 -4.38 30.12 0.65
N THR A 49 -3.60 29.22 1.25
CA THR A 49 -2.69 29.54 2.35
C THR A 49 -1.34 30.09 1.88
N HIS A 50 -0.81 31.10 2.57
CA HIS A 50 0.33 31.91 2.14
C HIS A 50 1.72 31.47 2.66
N ARG A 51 1.88 30.35 3.38
CA ARG A 51 3.16 29.98 3.99
C ARG A 51 3.66 28.60 3.60
N LEU A 52 4.48 28.57 2.53
CA LEU A 52 5.15 27.35 2.04
C LEU A 52 6.32 26.89 2.94
N ASP A 53 6.98 27.81 3.66
CA ASP A 53 8.21 27.52 4.41
C ASP A 53 7.98 26.64 5.66
N GLU A 54 6.77 26.65 6.22
CA GLU A 54 6.41 25.85 7.38
C GLU A 54 5.99 24.43 7.04
N ALA A 55 5.52 24.19 5.81
CA ALA A 55 5.18 22.86 5.32
C ALA A 55 6.39 21.90 5.32
N VAL A 56 7.59 22.41 5.09
CA VAL A 56 8.85 21.67 5.16
C VAL A 56 9.12 21.12 6.57
N ARG A 57 8.58 21.79 7.60
CA ARG A 57 8.68 21.35 9.01
C ARG A 57 7.51 20.47 9.46
N GLY A 58 6.58 20.13 8.53
CA GLY A 58 5.42 19.29 8.82
C GLY A 58 4.28 20.00 9.55
N VAL A 59 4.30 21.35 9.63
CA VAL A 59 3.25 22.20 10.18
C VAL A 59 2.98 23.35 9.23
N SER A 60 1.72 23.70 9.02
CA SER A 60 1.33 24.88 8.26
C SER A 60 0.03 25.45 8.82
N PHE A 61 -0.11 26.78 8.75
CA PHE A 61 -1.26 27.51 9.25
C PHE A 61 -2.07 28.10 8.10
N GLY A 62 -3.39 27.92 8.15
CA GLY A 62 -4.34 28.56 7.25
C GLY A 62 -4.79 29.92 7.76
N ASP A 63 -5.18 30.82 6.85
CA ASP A 63 -5.73 32.13 7.19
C ASP A 63 -7.10 32.04 7.89
N ASP A 64 -7.76 30.90 7.81
CA ASP A 64 -9.09 30.58 8.35
C ASP A 64 -9.06 29.86 9.72
N GLY A 65 -7.88 29.80 10.37
CA GLY A 65 -7.74 29.15 11.68
C GLY A 65 -7.48 27.64 11.59
N VAL A 66 -7.21 27.08 10.40
CA VAL A 66 -6.87 25.67 10.22
C VAL A 66 -5.36 25.46 10.37
N THR A 67 -4.98 24.64 11.36
CA THR A 67 -3.61 24.19 11.53
C THR A 67 -3.46 22.82 10.85
N VAL A 68 -2.55 22.71 9.88
CA VAL A 68 -2.27 21.44 9.18
C VAL A 68 -0.90 20.92 9.59
N MET A 69 -0.82 19.66 10.02
CA MET A 69 0.44 19.03 10.38
C MET A 69 0.45 17.52 10.09
N THR A 70 1.65 16.97 10.00
CA THR A 70 1.80 15.51 9.86
C THR A 70 1.53 14.80 11.18
N TYR A 71 1.11 13.53 11.12
CA TYR A 71 0.93 12.69 12.32
C TYR A 71 2.21 12.61 13.18
N MET A 72 3.39 12.51 12.55
CA MET A 72 4.65 12.48 13.28
C MET A 72 4.92 13.80 14.01
N LYS A 73 4.68 14.96 13.37
CA LYS A 73 4.86 16.25 14.02
C LYS A 73 3.88 16.41 15.18
N PHE A 74 2.62 16.03 14.99
CA PHE A 74 1.62 16.02 16.06
C PHE A 74 2.08 15.16 17.25
N ALA A 75 2.55 13.94 16.98
CA ALA A 75 3.03 13.01 18.01
C ALA A 75 4.20 13.57 18.82
N VAL A 76 5.16 14.21 18.15
CA VAL A 76 6.30 14.88 18.81
C VAL A 76 5.83 16.10 19.61
N SER A 77 4.92 16.91 19.05
CA SER A 77 4.38 18.08 19.76
C SER A 77 3.56 17.70 21.00
N LEU A 78 2.81 16.59 20.94
CA LEU A 78 2.15 16.02 22.13
C LEU A 78 3.15 15.60 23.20
N PHE A 79 4.21 14.88 22.80
CA PHE A 79 5.25 14.45 23.73
C PHE A 79 5.92 15.64 24.41
N ASN A 80 6.18 16.72 23.66
CA ASN A 80 6.78 17.94 24.16
C ASN A 80 5.80 18.84 24.93
N ARG A 81 4.49 18.51 24.96
CA ARG A 81 3.42 19.34 25.52
C ARG A 81 3.29 20.72 24.83
N GLU A 82 3.55 20.75 23.54
CA GLU A 82 3.46 21.96 22.70
C GLU A 82 2.06 22.14 22.10
N ILE A 83 1.20 21.10 22.14
CA ILE A 83 -0.15 21.09 21.57
C ILE A 83 -1.11 20.38 22.52
N ASP A 84 -2.33 20.90 22.62
CA ASP A 84 -3.45 20.29 23.31
C ASP A 84 -4.62 20.14 22.31
N ILE A 85 -5.20 18.94 22.22
CA ILE A 85 -6.36 18.66 21.34
C ILE A 85 -7.56 19.53 21.73
N ASP A 86 -7.76 19.73 23.02
CA ASP A 86 -8.94 20.46 23.53
C ASP A 86 -8.88 21.98 23.27
N GLU A 87 -7.76 22.47 22.68
CA GLU A 87 -7.70 23.85 22.17
C GLU A 87 -8.40 24.04 20.82
N PHE A 88 -8.75 22.96 20.12
CA PHE A 88 -9.39 22.97 18.81
C PHE A 88 -10.89 22.66 18.91
N GLU A 89 -11.70 23.27 18.05
CA GLU A 89 -13.12 22.94 17.96
C GLU A 89 -13.37 21.64 17.18
N VAL A 90 -12.45 21.32 16.26
CA VAL A 90 -12.50 20.11 15.44
C VAL A 90 -11.10 19.61 15.11
N VAL A 91 -10.93 18.30 15.18
CA VAL A 91 -9.73 17.60 14.75
C VAL A 91 -10.09 16.65 13.62
N ILE A 92 -9.33 16.70 12.54
CA ILE A 92 -9.47 15.83 11.38
C ILE A 92 -8.26 14.90 11.30
N CYS A 93 -8.50 13.62 11.24
CA CYS A 93 -7.49 12.58 11.01
C CYS A 93 -7.67 12.04 9.59
N ASP A 94 -6.99 12.65 8.61
CA ASP A 94 -7.09 12.21 7.22
C ASP A 94 -6.17 11.02 6.94
N GLU A 95 -6.68 10.02 6.19
CA GLU A 95 -6.03 8.74 5.94
C GLU A 95 -5.48 8.07 7.22
N VAL A 96 -6.34 8.02 8.25
CA VAL A 96 -5.97 7.55 9.62
C VAL A 96 -5.33 6.17 9.66
N HIS A 97 -5.54 5.32 8.64
CA HIS A 97 -4.87 4.03 8.53
C HIS A 97 -3.33 4.18 8.43
N ASN A 98 -2.82 5.28 7.87
CA ASN A 98 -1.38 5.54 7.80
C ASN A 98 -0.76 5.80 9.18
N LEU A 99 -1.46 6.49 10.07
CA LEU A 99 -1.03 6.63 11.47
C LEU A 99 -0.81 5.25 12.12
N ILE A 100 -1.74 4.33 11.88
CA ILE A 100 -1.66 2.95 12.38
C ILE A 100 -0.51 2.17 11.74
N ASP A 101 -0.35 2.27 10.41
CA ASP A 101 0.68 1.54 9.66
C ASP A 101 2.10 1.99 10.05
N TYR A 102 2.30 3.29 10.27
CA TYR A 102 3.62 3.84 10.61
C TYR A 102 4.02 3.64 12.08
N GLN A 103 3.06 3.37 12.96
CA GLN A 103 3.35 3.11 14.37
C GLN A 103 4.39 2.00 14.57
N GLY A 104 4.38 0.97 13.71
CA GLY A 104 5.36 -0.12 13.75
C GLY A 104 6.77 0.26 13.28
N MET A 105 6.96 1.44 12.68
CA MET A 105 8.24 1.96 12.19
C MET A 105 8.81 3.06 13.11
N ASP A 106 8.07 3.45 14.15
CA ASP A 106 8.44 4.49 15.11
C ASP A 106 9.14 3.88 16.33
N ASP A 107 10.47 3.89 16.32
CA ASP A 107 11.30 3.35 17.41
C ASP A 107 11.05 4.06 18.75
N ASN A 108 10.68 5.34 18.73
CA ASN A 108 10.43 6.16 19.92
C ASN A 108 8.99 6.07 20.43
N LYS A 109 8.12 5.36 19.72
CA LYS A 109 6.69 5.18 20.05
C LYS A 109 5.87 6.47 20.17
N TYR A 110 6.29 7.56 19.55
CA TYR A 110 5.55 8.82 19.52
C TYR A 110 4.20 8.66 18.85
N LEU A 111 4.13 7.91 17.75
CA LEU A 111 2.86 7.64 17.04
C LEU A 111 1.89 6.83 17.89
N PHE A 112 2.38 5.93 18.74
CA PHE A 112 1.52 5.21 19.67
C PHE A 112 0.91 6.16 20.73
N LEU A 113 1.67 7.15 21.19
CA LEU A 113 1.15 8.21 22.05
C LEU A 113 0.04 9.01 21.33
N ALA A 114 0.27 9.40 20.08
CA ALA A 114 -0.73 10.09 19.26
C ALA A 114 -2.00 9.26 19.06
N ILE A 115 -1.87 7.95 18.82
CA ILE A 115 -3.03 7.04 18.71
C ILE A 115 -3.82 7.03 20.03
N ASN A 116 -3.16 6.84 21.17
CA ASN A 116 -3.83 6.83 22.46
C ASN A 116 -4.55 8.14 22.74
N GLU A 117 -3.95 9.27 22.36
CA GLU A 117 -4.55 10.57 22.53
C GLU A 117 -5.76 10.77 21.61
N LEU A 118 -5.60 10.52 20.31
CA LEU A 118 -6.67 10.74 19.34
C LEU A 118 -7.90 9.84 19.58
N PHE A 119 -7.72 8.63 20.09
CA PHE A 119 -8.81 7.66 20.28
C PHE A 119 -9.33 7.60 21.73
N ARG A 120 -9.01 8.56 22.58
CA ARG A 120 -9.67 8.71 23.89
C ARG A 120 -10.90 9.64 23.80
N GLU A 121 -11.65 9.75 24.88
CA GLU A 121 -12.75 10.72 24.98
C GLU A 121 -12.22 12.15 25.09
N HIS A 122 -12.77 13.05 24.27
CA HIS A 122 -12.51 14.48 24.26
C HIS A 122 -13.80 15.27 24.18
N GLU A 123 -13.78 16.51 24.65
CA GLU A 123 -14.87 17.50 24.38
C GLU A 123 -14.80 17.93 22.90
N THR A 124 -13.61 17.99 22.33
CA THR A 124 -13.33 18.29 20.93
C THR A 124 -13.89 17.23 20.00
N LYS A 125 -14.44 17.65 18.87
CA LYS A 125 -14.96 16.74 17.82
C LYS A 125 -13.82 16.20 16.99
N ILE A 126 -13.63 14.87 16.99
CA ILE A 126 -12.61 14.21 16.18
C ILE A 126 -13.27 13.41 15.06
N TYR A 127 -12.84 13.65 13.83
CA TYR A 127 -13.32 12.93 12.64
C TYR A 127 -12.17 12.19 11.97
N TYR A 128 -12.36 10.89 11.75
CA TYR A 128 -11.36 10.01 11.14
C TYR A 128 -11.80 9.67 9.72
N PHE A 129 -10.95 9.93 8.75
CA PHE A 129 -11.21 9.64 7.36
C PHE A 129 -10.27 8.56 6.85
N THR A 130 -10.79 7.61 6.08
CA THR A 130 -10.00 6.57 5.41
C THR A 130 -10.77 6.00 4.23
N ALA A 131 -10.04 5.51 3.22
CA ALA A 131 -10.60 4.65 2.19
C ALA A 131 -10.44 3.15 2.52
N THR A 132 -9.65 2.81 3.56
CA THR A 132 -9.24 1.44 3.87
C THR A 132 -9.22 1.20 5.38
N PRO A 133 -10.39 0.93 6.00
CA PRO A 133 -10.54 0.79 7.45
C PRO A 133 -9.89 -0.47 8.03
N PHE A 134 -9.62 -1.48 7.19
CA PHE A 134 -9.21 -2.81 7.62
C PHE A 134 -8.00 -2.86 8.57
N ASN A 135 -6.99 -1.99 8.38
CA ASN A 135 -5.83 -1.94 9.26
C ASN A 135 -6.16 -1.30 10.60
N VAL A 136 -7.10 -0.36 10.60
CA VAL A 136 -7.62 0.30 11.81
C VAL A 136 -8.36 -0.74 12.67
N ASP A 137 -9.28 -1.50 12.07
CA ASP A 137 -10.03 -2.56 12.77
C ASP A 137 -9.08 -3.60 13.36
N LYS A 138 -8.13 -4.10 12.58
CA LYS A 138 -7.12 -5.06 13.08
C LYS A 138 -6.25 -4.53 14.20
N PHE A 139 -5.94 -3.25 14.18
CA PHE A 139 -5.17 -2.63 15.26
C PHE A 139 -5.96 -2.68 16.58
N PHE A 140 -7.23 -2.26 16.57
CA PHE A 140 -8.07 -2.30 17.78
C PHE A 140 -8.41 -3.70 18.26
N GLU A 141 -8.51 -4.69 17.35
CA GLU A 141 -8.62 -6.10 17.74
C GLU A 141 -7.40 -6.58 18.55
N LYS A 142 -6.19 -6.12 18.20
CA LYS A 142 -4.95 -6.45 18.89
C LYS A 142 -4.70 -5.62 20.16
N HIS A 143 -5.27 -4.43 20.22
CA HIS A 143 -5.08 -3.48 21.30
C HIS A 143 -6.44 -3.03 21.90
N PRO A 144 -7.21 -3.96 22.51
CA PRO A 144 -8.58 -3.68 22.98
C PRO A 144 -8.65 -2.62 24.09
N ASN A 145 -7.52 -2.32 24.73
CA ASN A 145 -7.41 -1.30 25.78
C ASN A 145 -7.05 0.10 25.24
N VAL A 146 -6.83 0.22 23.94
CA VAL A 146 -6.50 1.49 23.30
C VAL A 146 -7.77 2.09 22.72
N GLY A 147 -8.18 3.20 23.28
CA GLY A 147 -9.16 4.09 22.71
C GLY A 147 -10.62 3.63 22.70
N LEU A 148 -11.45 4.47 22.11
CA LEU A 148 -12.87 4.22 21.87
C LEU A 148 -13.07 3.40 20.61
N LYS A 149 -13.94 2.40 20.68
CA LYS A 149 -14.42 1.71 19.48
C LYS A 149 -15.39 2.65 18.74
N ILE A 150 -14.95 3.11 17.56
CA ILE A 150 -15.74 3.99 16.69
C ILE A 150 -16.34 3.15 15.59
N GLU A 151 -17.67 3.13 15.48
CA GLU A 151 -18.34 2.44 14.37
C GLU A 151 -18.18 3.28 13.10
N PRO A 152 -17.69 2.66 11.99
CA PRO A 152 -17.48 3.38 10.75
C PRO A 152 -18.79 3.72 10.06
N LEU A 153 -18.89 4.93 9.54
CA LEU A 153 -19.89 5.34 8.56
C LEU A 153 -19.33 5.00 7.17
N ASP A 154 -19.75 3.87 6.63
CA ASP A 154 -19.22 3.34 5.37
C ASP A 154 -20.04 3.84 4.16
N PHE A 155 -19.38 4.63 3.33
CA PHE A 155 -19.93 5.17 2.09
C PHE A 155 -19.37 4.50 0.82
N THR A 156 -18.62 3.43 0.93
CA THR A 156 -17.98 2.76 -0.22
C THR A 156 -18.99 2.21 -1.23
N ASN A 157 -20.19 1.86 -0.77
CA ASN A 157 -21.28 1.36 -1.61
C ASN A 157 -22.36 2.42 -1.89
N ASN A 158 -22.16 3.68 -1.50
CA ASN A 158 -23.13 4.73 -1.76
C ASN A 158 -23.04 5.21 -3.21
N LYS A 159 -24.11 5.02 -3.99
CA LYS A 159 -24.19 5.39 -5.41
C LYS A 159 -24.18 6.90 -5.67
N GLU A 160 -24.48 7.71 -4.66
CA GLU A 160 -24.44 9.16 -4.76
C GLU A 160 -23.01 9.73 -4.63
N ILE A 161 -22.08 8.92 -4.17
CA ILE A 161 -20.68 9.30 -4.04
C ILE A 161 -19.93 8.88 -5.29
N MET A 162 -19.22 9.84 -5.89
CA MET A 162 -18.39 9.61 -7.08
C MET A 162 -17.37 8.49 -6.83
N GLN A 163 -17.36 7.51 -7.71
CA GLN A 163 -16.38 6.43 -7.74
C GLN A 163 -15.88 6.26 -9.17
N TYR A 164 -14.58 6.20 -9.35
CA TYR A 164 -13.98 5.91 -10.64
C TYR A 164 -13.88 4.40 -10.85
N VAL A 165 -14.41 3.93 -11.97
CA VAL A 165 -14.48 2.51 -12.31
C VAL A 165 -13.41 2.10 -13.33
N ALA A 166 -13.15 0.79 -13.40
CA ALA A 166 -12.43 0.16 -14.49
C ALA A 166 -13.40 -0.73 -15.28
N LEU A 167 -13.43 -0.61 -16.60
CA LEU A 167 -14.31 -1.42 -17.46
C LEU A 167 -13.94 -2.90 -17.39
N SER A 168 -12.66 -3.21 -17.18
CA SER A 168 -12.15 -4.57 -17.03
C SER A 168 -11.17 -4.64 -15.85
N VAL A 169 -11.33 -5.68 -15.01
CA VAL A 169 -10.39 -5.99 -13.93
C VAL A 169 -9.84 -7.39 -14.18
N VAL A 170 -8.53 -7.51 -14.31
CA VAL A 170 -7.85 -8.76 -14.64
C VAL A 170 -6.69 -9.02 -13.69
N ASP A 171 -6.54 -10.27 -13.28
CA ASP A 171 -5.48 -10.67 -12.37
C ASP A 171 -4.19 -11.01 -13.08
N PHE A 172 -3.05 -10.79 -12.41
CA PHE A 172 -1.74 -11.28 -12.82
C PHE A 172 -0.94 -11.73 -11.60
N THR A 173 0.20 -12.41 -11.81
CA THR A 173 0.92 -13.07 -10.72
C THR A 173 2.35 -12.62 -10.54
N SER A 174 2.98 -12.11 -11.61
CA SER A 174 4.39 -11.70 -11.59
C SER A 174 4.60 -10.38 -12.33
N TYR A 175 5.43 -9.48 -11.78
CA TYR A 175 5.82 -8.24 -12.45
C TYR A 175 6.49 -8.48 -13.83
N LYS A 176 7.10 -9.65 -14.04
CA LYS A 176 7.65 -10.05 -15.34
C LYS A 176 6.61 -10.17 -16.46
N GLN A 177 5.33 -10.20 -16.10
CA GLN A 177 4.23 -10.19 -17.06
C GLN A 177 3.86 -8.78 -17.54
N VAL A 178 4.38 -7.71 -16.90
CA VAL A 178 4.03 -6.32 -17.23
C VAL A 178 4.29 -6.00 -18.71
N PRO A 179 5.45 -6.31 -19.33
CA PRO A 179 5.65 -6.07 -20.75
C PRO A 179 4.64 -6.80 -21.63
N THR A 180 4.33 -8.07 -21.33
CA THR A 180 3.33 -8.85 -22.06
C THR A 180 1.92 -8.25 -21.91
N ILE A 181 1.59 -7.72 -20.73
CA ILE A 181 0.30 -7.06 -20.47
C ILE A 181 0.20 -5.80 -21.34
N LEU A 182 1.22 -4.95 -21.36
CA LEU A 182 1.20 -3.74 -22.15
C LEU A 182 1.17 -4.04 -23.66
N ASN A 183 1.93 -5.03 -24.12
CA ASN A 183 1.96 -5.41 -25.53
C ASN A 183 0.58 -5.85 -26.07
N ARG A 184 -0.30 -6.41 -25.23
CA ARG A 184 -1.68 -6.71 -25.63
C ARG A 184 -2.48 -5.45 -25.95
N ASN A 185 -2.13 -4.33 -25.33
CA ASN A 185 -2.82 -3.05 -25.49
C ASN A 185 -2.05 -2.10 -26.44
N ARG A 186 -0.95 -2.56 -27.04
CA ARG A 186 -0.03 -1.76 -27.86
C ARG A 186 -0.74 -0.98 -28.96
N LEU A 187 -1.63 -1.64 -29.71
CA LEU A 187 -2.36 -0.98 -30.79
C LEU A 187 -3.21 0.20 -30.32
N ALA A 188 -3.80 0.10 -29.13
CA ALA A 188 -4.60 1.19 -28.56
C ALA A 188 -3.70 2.31 -28.02
N ILE A 189 -2.56 1.98 -27.41
CA ILE A 189 -1.55 2.92 -26.95
C ILE A 189 -1.05 3.74 -28.16
N ASP A 190 -0.60 3.09 -29.22
CA ASP A 190 -0.05 3.76 -30.40
C ASP A 190 -1.09 4.57 -31.17
N LYS A 191 -2.33 4.06 -31.29
CA LYS A 191 -3.38 4.71 -32.09
C LYS A 191 -4.04 5.89 -31.39
N TYR A 192 -4.26 5.80 -30.08
CA TYR A 192 -5.02 6.78 -29.30
C TYR A 192 -4.16 7.59 -28.32
N GLY A 193 -2.86 7.32 -28.24
CA GLY A 193 -1.96 7.94 -27.28
C GLY A 193 -2.28 7.56 -25.83
N TYR A 194 -2.88 6.38 -25.61
CA TYR A 194 -3.20 5.94 -24.26
C TYR A 194 -1.94 5.66 -23.45
N LYS A 195 -2.03 5.90 -22.16
CA LYS A 195 -0.92 5.77 -21.21
C LYS A 195 -1.22 4.73 -20.15
N THR A 196 -0.17 4.25 -19.50
CA THR A 196 -0.26 3.23 -18.43
C THR A 196 0.38 3.72 -17.14
N LEU A 197 -0.33 3.58 -16.03
CA LEU A 197 0.23 3.67 -14.69
C LEU A 197 0.66 2.27 -14.24
N VAL A 198 1.90 2.13 -13.79
CA VAL A 198 2.40 0.92 -13.13
C VAL A 198 2.77 1.26 -11.69
N TYR A 199 2.19 0.57 -10.73
CA TYR A 199 2.56 0.69 -9.32
C TYR A 199 3.37 -0.52 -8.87
N THR A 200 4.49 -0.28 -8.18
CA THR A 200 5.26 -1.33 -7.50
C THR A 200 5.99 -0.79 -6.27
N ARG A 201 6.22 -1.61 -5.25
CA ARG A 201 6.81 -1.18 -3.97
C ARG A 201 8.28 -0.82 -4.05
N ASN A 202 9.07 -1.64 -4.73
CA ASN A 202 10.52 -1.61 -4.68
C ASN A 202 11.10 -0.88 -5.89
N ILE A 203 12.05 0.03 -5.66
CA ILE A 203 12.74 0.77 -6.71
C ILE A 203 13.50 -0.19 -7.65
N SER A 204 14.15 -1.22 -7.12
CA SER A 204 14.82 -2.24 -7.95
C SER A 204 13.84 -2.90 -8.95
N THR A 205 12.61 -3.22 -8.52
CA THR A 205 11.57 -3.76 -9.40
C THR A 205 11.07 -2.72 -10.40
N MET A 206 11.00 -1.42 -10.04
CA MET A 206 10.68 -0.34 -10.97
C MET A 206 11.69 -0.29 -12.11
N ILE A 207 12.98 -0.29 -11.77
CA ILE A 207 14.09 -0.25 -12.73
C ILE A 207 14.09 -1.49 -13.64
N GLU A 208 13.80 -2.69 -13.11
CA GLU A 208 13.67 -3.90 -13.93
C GLU A 208 12.51 -3.79 -14.92
N ILE A 209 11.34 -3.35 -14.47
CA ILE A 209 10.17 -3.14 -15.34
C ILE A 209 10.47 -2.09 -16.41
N GLU A 210 11.07 -0.96 -16.04
CA GLU A 210 11.46 0.11 -16.97
C GLU A 210 12.39 -0.41 -18.06
N ARG A 211 13.45 -1.14 -17.68
CA ARG A 211 14.38 -1.76 -18.63
C ARG A 211 13.66 -2.73 -19.58
N ASP A 212 12.80 -3.61 -19.04
CA ASP A 212 12.09 -4.60 -19.84
C ASP A 212 11.08 -3.94 -20.80
N LEU A 213 10.45 -2.83 -20.39
CA LEU A 213 9.55 -2.04 -21.24
C LEU A 213 10.33 -1.26 -22.31
N SER A 214 11.47 -0.67 -21.98
CA SER A 214 12.33 0.04 -22.96
C SER A 214 12.85 -0.90 -24.06
N CYS A 215 13.11 -2.19 -23.73
CA CYS A 215 13.41 -3.22 -24.71
C CYS A 215 12.22 -3.56 -25.66
N ASN A 216 11.01 -3.10 -25.32
CA ASN A 216 9.78 -3.28 -26.10
C ASN A 216 9.29 -1.94 -26.67
N ASP A 217 10.16 -0.96 -26.87
CA ASP A 217 9.89 0.36 -27.47
C ASP A 217 8.83 1.20 -26.74
N TYR A 218 8.70 1.04 -25.40
CA TYR A 218 7.90 1.94 -24.58
C TYR A 218 8.77 3.08 -24.04
N THR A 219 8.25 4.29 -24.08
CA THR A 219 8.85 5.42 -23.37
C THR A 219 8.37 5.43 -21.93
N THR A 220 9.27 5.11 -21.01
CA THR A 220 8.96 4.91 -19.60
C THR A 220 9.64 5.92 -18.71
N ILE A 221 9.01 6.25 -17.58
CA ILE A 221 9.61 7.06 -16.52
C ILE A 221 9.24 6.48 -15.16
N CYS A 222 10.26 6.32 -14.31
CA CYS A 222 10.09 5.91 -12.91
C CYS A 222 10.15 7.13 -12.00
N ILE A 223 9.20 7.24 -11.05
CA ILE A 223 9.19 8.31 -10.05
C ILE A 223 9.05 7.71 -8.65
N TRP A 224 9.97 8.09 -7.74
CA TRP A 224 9.97 7.69 -6.34
C TRP A 224 10.23 8.89 -5.42
N SER A 225 10.68 8.68 -4.17
CA SER A 225 11.00 9.79 -3.25
C SER A 225 12.27 10.52 -3.68
N GLU A 226 12.22 11.86 -3.73
CA GLU A 226 13.40 12.70 -3.98
C GLU A 226 14.44 12.64 -2.86
N HIS A 227 14.03 12.20 -1.65
CA HIS A 227 14.90 12.06 -0.49
C HIS A 227 15.56 10.66 -0.41
N ASN A 228 15.48 9.86 -1.49
CA ASN A 228 16.14 8.56 -1.49
C ASN A 228 17.62 8.71 -1.83
N GLU A 229 18.49 8.52 -0.85
CA GLU A 229 19.94 8.68 -1.00
C GLU A 229 20.58 7.53 -1.79
N GLU A 230 20.02 6.32 -1.70
CA GLU A 230 20.53 5.14 -2.42
C GLU A 230 20.22 5.22 -3.93
N TYR A 231 19.07 5.78 -4.27
CA TYR A 231 18.61 5.95 -5.66
C TYR A 231 18.18 7.40 -5.87
N PRO A 232 19.12 8.36 -6.02
CA PRO A 232 18.76 9.75 -6.27
C PRO A 232 18.06 9.88 -7.63
N MET A 233 16.99 10.67 -7.67
CA MET A 233 16.28 10.94 -8.92
C MET A 233 17.12 11.84 -9.83
N SER A 234 17.05 11.59 -11.14
CA SER A 234 17.64 12.47 -12.15
C SER A 234 16.84 13.79 -12.27
N GLU A 235 17.45 14.81 -12.90
CA GLU A 235 16.78 16.07 -13.21
C GLU A 235 15.50 15.86 -14.04
N GLU A 236 15.54 14.92 -14.98
CA GLU A 236 14.38 14.59 -15.81
C GLU A 236 13.24 13.96 -14.98
N GLN A 237 13.54 13.05 -14.07
CA GLN A 237 12.54 12.48 -13.16
C GLN A 237 11.91 13.55 -12.26
N LEU A 238 12.72 14.49 -11.75
CA LEU A 238 12.25 15.63 -10.96
C LEU A 238 11.38 16.57 -11.81
N ARG A 239 11.77 16.83 -13.06
CA ARG A 239 10.98 17.64 -14.00
C ARG A 239 9.61 17.04 -14.27
N VAL A 240 9.56 15.72 -14.56
CA VAL A 240 8.30 15.00 -14.80
C VAL A 240 7.45 14.94 -13.54
N LYS A 241 8.04 14.68 -12.37
CA LYS A 241 7.34 14.70 -11.08
C LYS A 241 6.68 16.06 -10.82
N ASN A 242 7.43 17.15 -10.97
CA ASN A 242 6.92 18.50 -10.74
C ASN A 242 5.80 18.87 -11.72
N HIS A 243 5.96 18.48 -12.99
CA HIS A 243 4.90 18.66 -13.98
C HIS A 243 3.63 17.90 -13.60
N LEU A 244 3.76 16.62 -13.25
CA LEU A 244 2.63 15.77 -12.83
C LEU A 244 1.92 16.33 -11.58
N LEU A 245 2.68 16.81 -10.59
CA LEU A 245 2.11 17.42 -9.38
C LEU A 245 1.37 18.74 -9.66
N SER A 246 1.80 19.48 -10.67
CA SER A 246 1.20 20.79 -10.99
C SER A 246 0.00 20.69 -11.93
N THR A 247 0.00 19.73 -12.88
CA THR A 247 -1.00 19.62 -13.95
C THR A 247 -1.90 18.39 -13.82
N GLY A 248 -1.44 17.35 -13.14
CA GLY A 248 -2.09 16.04 -13.14
C GLY A 248 -1.84 15.23 -14.43
N GLU A 249 -1.02 15.74 -15.36
CA GLU A 249 -0.76 15.10 -16.64
C GLU A 249 0.64 14.50 -16.72
N LEU A 250 0.77 13.33 -17.35
CA LEU A 250 2.07 12.74 -17.67
C LEU A 250 2.69 13.44 -18.87
N LEU A 251 3.89 14.00 -18.66
CA LEU A 251 4.62 14.74 -19.68
C LEU A 251 4.98 13.85 -20.89
N ALA A 252 4.89 14.41 -22.10
CA ALA A 252 5.43 13.74 -23.29
C ALA A 252 6.97 13.66 -23.21
N PRO A 253 7.61 12.63 -23.75
CA PRO A 253 7.06 11.59 -24.63
C PRO A 253 6.60 10.32 -23.93
N TYR A 254 6.41 10.33 -22.61
CA TYR A 254 6.22 9.12 -21.83
C TYR A 254 4.85 8.46 -22.02
N ASP A 255 4.87 7.14 -22.31
CA ASP A 255 3.68 6.27 -22.41
C ASP A 255 3.37 5.59 -21.09
N VAL A 256 4.42 5.32 -20.28
CA VAL A 256 4.31 4.56 -19.03
C VAL A 256 4.92 5.33 -17.87
N LEU A 257 4.10 5.54 -16.84
CA LEU A 257 4.51 6.08 -15.55
C LEU A 257 4.62 4.94 -14.54
N ILE A 258 5.79 4.76 -13.93
CA ILE A 258 6.02 3.78 -12.88
C ILE A 258 6.22 4.50 -11.55
N ILE A 259 5.39 4.19 -10.55
CA ILE A 259 5.44 4.83 -9.22
C ILE A 259 5.51 3.81 -8.10
N ASN A 260 5.91 4.28 -6.93
CA ASN A 260 5.86 3.53 -5.68
C ASN A 260 5.06 4.28 -4.60
N ARG A 261 5.00 3.71 -3.39
CA ARG A 261 4.26 4.28 -2.25
C ARG A 261 4.70 5.72 -1.91
N ALA A 262 5.98 6.05 -2.04
CA ALA A 262 6.48 7.38 -1.71
C ALA A 262 5.94 8.47 -2.65
N THR A 263 5.61 8.11 -3.91
CA THR A 263 5.02 9.01 -4.89
C THR A 263 3.50 8.94 -4.89
N GLU A 264 2.94 7.82 -4.38
CA GLU A 264 1.50 7.59 -4.34
C GLU A 264 0.79 8.69 -3.55
N THR A 265 1.35 9.17 -2.46
CA THR A 265 0.79 10.26 -1.67
C THR A 265 1.01 11.61 -2.34
N GLY A 266 -0.08 12.34 -2.63
CA GLY A 266 -0.04 13.70 -3.19
C GLY A 266 -0.13 13.79 -4.71
N VAL A 267 -0.06 12.70 -5.47
CA VAL A 267 -0.25 12.72 -6.93
C VAL A 267 -1.71 12.47 -7.28
N ASN A 268 -2.32 13.37 -8.03
CA ASN A 268 -3.62 13.19 -8.66
C ASN A 268 -3.42 13.19 -10.18
N ILE A 269 -3.74 12.08 -10.83
CA ILE A 269 -3.59 11.93 -12.28
C ILE A 269 -4.95 12.21 -12.91
N THR A 270 -5.03 13.31 -13.64
CA THR A 270 -6.21 13.76 -14.38
C THR A 270 -6.03 13.63 -15.90
N ASP A 271 -4.87 13.14 -16.36
CA ASP A 271 -4.59 12.87 -17.78
C ASP A 271 -5.55 11.81 -18.32
N GLU A 272 -6.57 12.23 -19.07
CA GLU A 272 -7.61 11.35 -19.62
C GLU A 272 -7.07 10.23 -20.53
N ARG A 273 -5.80 10.33 -20.94
CA ARG A 273 -5.13 9.27 -21.70
C ARG A 273 -4.60 8.14 -20.79
N MET A 274 -4.57 8.31 -19.47
CA MET A 274 -4.12 7.28 -18.51
C MET A 274 -5.18 6.18 -18.37
N MET A 275 -5.34 5.34 -19.40
CA MET A 275 -6.42 4.38 -19.54
C MET A 275 -6.12 2.99 -19.01
N TYR A 276 -4.86 2.70 -18.67
CA TYR A 276 -4.43 1.41 -18.16
C TYR A 276 -3.75 1.58 -16.80
N CYS A 277 -4.01 0.65 -15.88
CA CYS A 277 -3.39 0.64 -14.56
C CYS A 277 -2.96 -0.78 -14.19
N VAL A 278 -1.68 -0.97 -13.85
CA VAL A 278 -1.09 -2.24 -13.43
C VAL A 278 -0.53 -2.10 -12.02
N ILE A 279 -1.08 -2.84 -11.06
CA ILE A 279 -0.72 -2.71 -9.65
C ILE A 279 -0.01 -3.97 -9.15
N ASN A 280 1.31 -3.90 -9.03
CA ASN A 280 2.19 -5.01 -8.64
C ASN A 280 2.35 -5.12 -7.11
N THR A 281 1.25 -5.18 -6.38
CA THR A 281 1.22 -5.52 -4.95
C THR A 281 0.01 -6.39 -4.66
N THR A 282 0.11 -7.26 -3.66
CA THR A 282 -1.01 -8.08 -3.15
C THR A 282 -1.68 -7.45 -1.92
N ASN A 283 -1.22 -6.27 -1.50
CA ASN A 283 -1.83 -5.51 -0.42
C ASN A 283 -3.03 -4.74 -0.97
N VAL A 284 -4.22 -5.06 -0.46
CA VAL A 284 -5.49 -4.47 -0.91
C VAL A 284 -5.53 -2.95 -0.67
N THR A 285 -5.01 -2.50 0.47
CA THR A 285 -4.92 -1.05 0.79
C THR A 285 -4.13 -0.30 -0.29
N GLU A 286 -2.94 -0.80 -0.64
CA GLU A 286 -2.13 -0.20 -1.70
C GLU A 286 -2.79 -0.31 -3.08
N GLN A 287 -3.51 -1.41 -3.36
CA GLN A 287 -4.26 -1.54 -4.61
C GLN A 287 -5.32 -0.45 -4.74
N ILE A 288 -6.09 -0.19 -3.68
CA ILE A 288 -7.11 0.85 -3.63
C ILE A 288 -6.47 2.24 -3.76
N GLN A 289 -5.40 2.51 -3.03
CA GLN A 289 -4.71 3.80 -3.03
C GLN A 289 -4.08 4.09 -4.41
N ALA A 290 -3.34 3.14 -4.96
CA ALA A 290 -2.70 3.32 -6.27
C ALA A 290 -3.73 3.53 -7.40
N ARG A 291 -4.82 2.73 -7.43
CA ARG A 291 -5.92 2.97 -8.39
C ARG A 291 -6.56 4.33 -8.21
N GLY A 292 -6.75 4.75 -6.96
CA GLY A 292 -7.35 6.02 -6.61
C GLY A 292 -6.57 7.26 -7.07
N ARG A 293 -5.31 7.12 -7.51
CA ARG A 293 -4.53 8.24 -8.07
C ARG A 293 -5.02 8.69 -9.44
N ILE A 294 -5.60 7.78 -10.24
CA ILE A 294 -6.24 8.14 -11.51
C ILE A 294 -7.65 8.63 -11.22
N ARG A 295 -7.93 9.89 -11.56
CA ARG A 295 -9.17 10.62 -11.21
C ARG A 295 -10.23 10.59 -12.31
N HIS A 296 -10.31 9.48 -13.05
CA HIS A 296 -11.32 9.20 -14.07
C HIS A 296 -11.47 7.67 -14.25
N ASP A 297 -12.45 7.27 -15.01
CA ASP A 297 -12.66 5.88 -15.40
C ASP A 297 -11.54 5.39 -16.32
N ILE A 298 -11.18 4.11 -16.19
CA ILE A 298 -10.14 3.49 -17.01
C ILE A 298 -10.65 2.26 -17.77
N ILE A 299 -9.95 1.88 -18.82
CA ILE A 299 -10.30 0.71 -19.63
C ILE A 299 -9.93 -0.57 -18.87
N GLU A 300 -8.72 -0.66 -18.35
CA GLU A 300 -8.26 -1.90 -17.74
C GLU A 300 -7.46 -1.66 -16.46
N LEU A 301 -7.82 -2.40 -15.42
CA LEU A 301 -7.09 -2.51 -14.16
C LEU A 301 -6.50 -3.92 -14.03
N ARG A 302 -5.19 -4.03 -13.86
CA ARG A 302 -4.50 -5.27 -13.57
C ARG A 302 -4.08 -5.32 -12.11
N LEU A 303 -4.56 -6.34 -11.39
CA LEU A 303 -4.25 -6.52 -9.96
C LEU A 303 -3.41 -7.77 -9.75
N LYS A 304 -2.31 -7.60 -9.01
CA LYS A 304 -1.52 -8.75 -8.60
C LYS A 304 -2.28 -9.56 -7.55
N LYS A 305 -2.51 -10.83 -7.84
CA LYS A 305 -3.00 -11.81 -6.86
C LYS A 305 -1.87 -12.65 -6.29
N LYS A 306 -2.05 -13.07 -5.05
CA LYS A 306 -1.23 -14.15 -4.50
C LYS A 306 -1.54 -15.42 -5.29
N HIS A 307 -0.52 -16.09 -5.81
CA HIS A 307 -0.67 -17.48 -6.19
C HIS A 307 -1.04 -18.25 -4.93
N THR A 308 -2.27 -18.63 -4.78
CA THR A 308 -2.69 -19.63 -3.80
C THR A 308 -2.54 -20.99 -4.47
N ASN A 309 -1.34 -21.52 -4.50
CA ASN A 309 -1.15 -22.94 -4.71
C ASN A 309 -1.69 -23.63 -3.45
N VAL A 310 -2.98 -23.93 -3.44
CA VAL A 310 -3.60 -24.71 -2.36
C VAL A 310 -3.29 -26.16 -2.67
N TYR A 311 -2.22 -26.67 -2.10
CA TYR A 311 -1.91 -28.11 -2.13
C TYR A 311 -2.78 -28.81 -1.06
N ASN A 312 -4.06 -29.01 -1.39
CA ASN A 312 -4.95 -29.84 -0.60
C ASN A 312 -4.74 -31.30 -1.05
N ASN A 313 -4.26 -32.18 -0.20
CA ASN A 313 -4.02 -33.62 -0.44
C ASN A 313 -2.73 -33.94 -1.23
N ILE A 314 -1.56 -33.67 -0.64
CA ILE A 314 -0.31 -34.25 -1.11
C ILE A 314 -0.35 -35.76 -0.77
N LYS A 315 -0.33 -36.60 -1.79
CA LYS A 315 -0.18 -38.07 -1.59
C LYS A 315 1.26 -38.43 -1.88
N LEU A 316 1.91 -39.00 -0.87
CA LEU A 316 3.27 -39.52 -1.04
C LEU A 316 3.22 -40.95 -1.58
N GLY A 317 4.12 -41.26 -2.47
CA GLY A 317 4.34 -42.65 -2.86
C GLY A 317 4.87 -43.49 -1.68
N VAL A 318 4.54 -44.80 -1.66
CA VAL A 318 4.92 -45.71 -0.57
C VAL A 318 6.44 -45.78 -0.35
N GLN A 319 7.24 -45.49 -1.37
CA GLN A 319 8.69 -45.42 -1.29
C GLN A 319 9.24 -44.34 -0.36
N TRP A 320 8.42 -43.31 -0.04
CA TRP A 320 8.79 -42.19 0.81
C TRP A 320 8.28 -42.32 2.25
N LEU A 321 7.48 -43.38 2.51
CA LEU A 321 6.85 -43.58 3.81
C LEU A 321 7.59 -44.66 4.59
N ASP A 322 7.65 -44.56 5.89
CA ASP A 322 8.26 -45.49 6.84
C ASP A 322 9.76 -45.81 6.54
N THR A 323 10.44 -44.94 5.77
CA THR A 323 11.83 -45.07 5.40
C THR A 323 12.68 -43.92 5.90
N TYR A 324 14.00 -44.12 6.01
CA TYR A 324 14.94 -43.09 6.39
C TYR A 324 15.41 -42.29 5.17
N LEU A 325 14.88 -41.12 5.00
CA LEU A 325 15.24 -40.21 3.92
C LEU A 325 16.52 -39.44 4.26
N THR A 326 17.56 -39.63 3.48
CA THR A 326 18.79 -38.83 3.52
C THR A 326 18.56 -37.45 2.88
N LYS A 327 19.59 -36.62 2.75
CA LYS A 327 19.49 -35.35 2.01
C LYS A 327 19.17 -35.61 0.53
N VAL A 328 19.79 -36.59 -0.08
CA VAL A 328 19.59 -36.96 -1.51
C VAL A 328 18.13 -37.38 -1.75
N ASP A 329 17.60 -38.24 -0.86
CA ASP A 329 16.20 -38.70 -0.96
C ASP A 329 15.18 -37.56 -0.79
N LYS A 330 15.47 -36.60 0.09
CA LYS A 330 14.62 -35.39 0.26
C LYS A 330 14.68 -34.49 -0.98
N ASP A 331 15.84 -34.33 -1.58
CA ASP A 331 15.98 -33.54 -2.79
C ASP A 331 15.22 -34.21 -3.95
N ALA A 332 15.30 -35.56 -4.09
CA ALA A 332 14.53 -36.32 -5.06
C ALA A 332 13.00 -36.23 -4.82
N LEU A 333 12.56 -36.33 -3.58
CA LEU A 333 11.14 -36.16 -3.22
C LEU A 333 10.64 -34.73 -3.56
N VAL A 334 11.45 -33.71 -3.30
CA VAL A 334 11.14 -32.31 -3.67
C VAL A 334 10.96 -32.17 -5.18
N GLU A 335 11.83 -32.81 -5.96
CA GLU A 335 11.79 -32.80 -7.42
C GLU A 335 10.57 -33.56 -7.95
N GLU A 336 10.26 -34.75 -7.39
CA GLU A 336 9.08 -35.55 -7.75
C GLU A 336 7.79 -34.78 -7.50
N LEU A 337 7.66 -34.11 -6.33
CA LEU A 337 6.47 -33.34 -5.99
C LEU A 337 6.31 -32.06 -6.84
N ASN A 338 7.39 -31.54 -7.39
CA ASN A 338 7.42 -30.37 -8.29
C ASN A 338 6.50 -29.23 -7.83
N MET A 339 6.58 -28.88 -6.54
CA MET A 339 5.69 -27.89 -5.90
C MET A 339 6.30 -26.50 -5.93
N PHE A 340 5.44 -25.49 -6.06
CA PHE A 340 5.85 -24.08 -6.13
C PHE A 340 5.22 -23.28 -5.00
N ASP A 341 5.93 -22.28 -4.47
CA ASP A 341 5.41 -21.36 -3.48
C ASP A 341 4.43 -20.34 -4.12
N ASN A 342 3.84 -19.47 -3.28
CA ASN A 342 2.91 -18.43 -3.74
C ASN A 342 3.56 -17.35 -4.63
N PHE A 343 4.87 -17.41 -4.83
CA PHE A 343 5.64 -16.54 -5.72
C PHE A 343 6.12 -17.28 -6.98
N ASN A 344 5.57 -18.49 -7.24
CA ASN A 344 5.95 -19.36 -8.34
C ASN A 344 7.44 -19.79 -8.32
N ARG A 345 8.04 -19.90 -7.12
CA ARG A 345 9.40 -20.42 -6.94
C ARG A 345 9.32 -21.85 -6.47
N PRO A 346 10.20 -22.74 -6.95
CA PRO A 346 10.27 -24.12 -6.47
C PRO A 346 10.36 -24.18 -4.94
N MET A 347 9.50 -24.97 -4.33
CA MET A 347 9.50 -25.14 -2.88
C MET A 347 10.70 -25.97 -2.45
N LYS A 348 11.32 -25.56 -1.34
CA LYS A 348 12.40 -26.34 -0.70
C LYS A 348 11.82 -27.31 0.31
N TRP A 349 12.60 -28.33 0.68
CA TRP A 349 12.21 -29.35 1.65
C TRP A 349 11.49 -28.84 2.89
N ASN A 350 11.98 -27.79 3.56
CA ASN A 350 11.35 -27.29 4.78
C ASN A 350 9.93 -26.75 4.56
N ALA A 351 9.65 -26.16 3.40
CA ALA A 351 8.33 -25.69 3.06
C ALA A 351 7.37 -26.88 2.80
N ILE A 352 7.82 -27.88 2.05
CA ILE A 352 7.07 -29.12 1.78
C ILE A 352 6.83 -29.89 3.09
N LYS A 353 7.84 -30.04 3.94
CA LYS A 353 7.72 -30.66 5.27
C LYS A 353 6.60 -30.01 6.10
N ASN A 354 6.53 -28.67 6.14
CA ASN A 354 5.49 -27.96 6.87
C ASN A 354 4.08 -28.19 6.29
N LEU A 355 3.97 -28.34 4.97
CA LEU A 355 2.68 -28.69 4.35
C LEU A 355 2.25 -30.11 4.67
N LEU A 356 3.16 -31.08 4.62
CA LEU A 356 2.90 -32.45 4.99
C LEU A 356 2.43 -32.58 6.45
N ILE A 357 3.10 -31.88 7.38
CA ILE A 357 2.69 -31.82 8.79
C ILE A 357 1.25 -31.25 8.93
N LYS A 358 0.93 -30.19 8.19
CA LYS A 358 -0.43 -29.61 8.18
C LYS A 358 -1.50 -30.56 7.63
N GLN A 359 -1.10 -31.53 6.82
CA GLN A 359 -1.98 -32.57 6.27
C GLN A 359 -2.02 -33.84 7.12
N GLY A 360 -1.39 -33.80 8.30
CA GLY A 360 -1.45 -34.90 9.27
C GLY A 360 -0.29 -35.87 9.20
N TYR A 361 0.66 -35.73 8.25
CA TYR A 361 1.85 -36.58 8.22
C TYR A 361 2.71 -36.35 9.46
N ARG A 362 3.16 -37.43 10.09
CA ARG A 362 4.09 -37.37 11.21
C ARG A 362 5.52 -37.46 10.71
N ILE A 363 6.34 -36.46 11.02
CA ILE A 363 7.70 -36.34 10.50
C ILE A 363 8.70 -36.26 11.64
N TYR A 364 9.67 -37.18 11.63
CA TYR A 364 10.69 -37.32 12.66
C TYR A 364 12.07 -37.14 12.06
N ASP A 365 12.86 -36.24 12.61
CA ASP A 365 14.28 -36.08 12.27
C ASP A 365 15.14 -36.78 13.30
N LYS A 366 16.10 -37.61 12.88
CA LYS A 366 17.07 -38.25 13.76
C LYS A 366 18.43 -38.38 13.09
N SER A 367 19.44 -38.65 13.91
CA SER A 367 20.79 -38.98 13.42
C SER A 367 21.00 -40.47 13.52
N VAL A 368 21.38 -41.10 12.42
CA VAL A 368 21.74 -42.53 12.32
C VAL A 368 23.15 -42.69 11.79
N ARG A 369 23.78 -43.84 12.00
CA ARG A 369 25.05 -44.17 11.34
C ARG A 369 24.74 -44.95 10.07
N ILE A 370 25.14 -44.40 8.92
CA ILE A 370 25.07 -45.07 7.60
C ILE A 370 26.51 -45.22 7.14
N GLU A 371 26.92 -46.42 6.85
CA GLU A 371 28.32 -46.75 6.43
C GLU A 371 29.39 -46.15 7.34
N GLY A 372 29.16 -46.20 8.66
CA GLY A 372 30.08 -45.68 9.68
C GLY A 372 30.02 -44.17 9.90
N LYS A 373 29.36 -43.39 9.03
CA LYS A 373 29.20 -41.92 9.14
C LYS A 373 27.91 -41.52 9.82
N LYS A 374 27.95 -40.57 10.73
CA LYS A 374 26.74 -39.98 11.38
C LYS A 374 25.99 -39.12 10.35
N THR A 375 24.81 -39.57 9.94
CA THR A 375 23.97 -38.93 8.93
C THR A 375 22.64 -38.52 9.55
N ARG A 376 22.17 -37.28 9.26
CA ARG A 376 20.84 -36.79 9.65
C ARG A 376 19.82 -37.27 8.63
N VAL A 377 18.85 -38.03 9.10
CA VAL A 377 17.77 -38.58 8.27
C VAL A 377 16.40 -38.09 8.77
N THR A 378 15.42 -38.15 7.88
CA THR A 378 14.03 -37.85 8.18
C THR A 378 13.17 -39.07 7.88
N MET A 379 12.20 -39.38 8.71
CA MET A 379 11.20 -40.41 8.48
C MET A 379 9.82 -39.77 8.42
N ILE A 380 9.01 -40.14 7.43
CA ILE A 380 7.65 -39.67 7.20
C ILE A 380 6.71 -40.85 7.43
N LEU A 381 5.73 -40.68 8.32
CA LEU A 381 4.67 -41.64 8.55
C LEU A 381 3.36 -41.07 8.00
N GLU A 382 2.46 -41.96 7.58
CA GLU A 382 1.10 -41.59 7.17
C GLU A 382 0.35 -40.80 8.24
N PRO A 383 -0.65 -40.02 7.85
CA PRO A 383 -1.49 -39.27 8.76
C PRO A 383 -2.18 -40.10 9.83
#